data_563b5e10dfd6018ef90b877948215eb1
#
_entry.id   563b5e10dfd6018ef90b877948215eb1
#
_cell.length_a   1.000
_cell.length_b   1.000
_cell.length_c   1.000
_cell.angle_alpha   90.00
_cell.angle_beta   90.00
_cell.angle_gamma   90.00
#
_symmetry.space_group_name_H-M   'P 1'
#
loop_
_entity.id
_entity.type
_entity.pdbx_description
1 polymer ?
#
loop_
_entity_poly.entity_id
_entity_poly.type
_entity_poly.pdbx_seq_one_letter_code
_entity_poly.pdbx_strand_id
1 'polypeptide(L)'
;MPHSPRCYREKLWVLNSGTGELGVIEGVGKDAGMGKFVPRVFCPGFVRGLTFHGDYALVGLSKPRYQRFEGLELDARLKVADSEPWCGIQVIDIKRGVCVEWFRIDGAVAELYDVEVLPASPSLRPTRYRSNG
;
A
#
# COMPACT_ATOMS: atom_id res chain seq x y z
N MET A 1 1.36 -0.25 13.63
CA MET A 1 2.71 -0.18 13.00
C MET A 1 2.67 0.74 11.78
N PRO A 2 2.95 2.03 11.95
CA PRO A 2 2.91 2.99 10.85
C PRO A 2 4.14 2.85 9.95
N HIS A 3 3.91 2.91 8.65
CA HIS A 3 4.95 2.86 7.63
C HIS A 3 4.70 3.88 6.52
N SER A 4 5.77 4.24 5.82
CA SER A 4 5.73 4.99 4.57
C SER A 4 4.91 6.28 4.63
N PRO A 5 5.19 7.20 5.57
CA PRO A 5 4.49 8.48 5.60
C PRO A 5 4.78 9.29 4.33
N ARG A 6 3.74 9.86 3.74
CA ARG A 6 3.84 10.69 2.52
C ARG A 6 2.87 11.86 2.60
N CYS A 7 3.37 13.04 2.30
CA CYS A 7 2.51 14.21 2.08
C CYS A 7 2.05 14.24 0.63
N TYR A 8 0.75 14.23 0.42
CA TYR A 8 0.17 14.29 -0.90
C TYR A 8 -1.17 15.02 -0.87
N ARG A 9 -1.32 16.04 -1.71
CA ARG A 9 -2.53 16.87 -1.79
C ARG A 9 -2.98 17.41 -0.42
N GLU A 10 -2.02 18.03 0.29
CA GLU A 10 -2.23 18.65 1.62
C GLU A 10 -2.68 17.70 2.73
N LYS A 11 -2.51 16.39 2.52
CA LYS A 11 -2.79 15.36 3.52
C LYS A 11 -1.54 14.56 3.82
N LEU A 12 -1.41 14.16 5.07
CA LEU A 12 -0.40 13.20 5.49
C LEU A 12 -0.98 11.80 5.43
N TRP A 13 -0.51 11.02 4.47
CA TRP A 13 -0.90 9.64 4.27
C TRP A 13 0.07 8.70 4.98
N VAL A 14 -0.47 7.64 5.55
CA VAL A 14 0.31 6.63 6.28
C VAL A 14 -0.29 5.25 6.04
N LEU A 15 0.59 4.25 6.00
CA LEU A 15 0.20 2.84 6.03
C LEU A 15 0.23 2.33 7.46
N ASN A 16 -0.84 1.68 7.89
CA ASN A 16 -0.86 0.93 9.15
C ASN A 16 -0.73 -0.56 8.86
N SER A 17 0.48 -1.08 8.98
CA SER A 17 0.75 -2.50 8.68
C SER A 17 0.14 -3.44 9.71
N GLY A 18 -0.13 -2.96 10.92
CA GLY A 18 -0.79 -3.77 11.95
C GLY A 18 -2.25 -4.10 11.63
N THR A 19 -2.91 -3.24 10.86
CA THR A 19 -4.32 -3.41 10.47
C THR A 19 -4.51 -3.63 8.98
N GLY A 20 -3.46 -3.44 8.18
CA GLY A 20 -3.54 -3.55 6.71
C GLY A 20 -4.27 -2.37 6.06
N GLU A 21 -4.05 -1.16 6.55
CA GLU A 21 -4.81 0.00 6.08
C GLU A 21 -3.95 1.11 5.53
N LEU A 22 -4.41 1.70 4.44
CA LEU A 22 -4.01 3.03 4.00
C LEU A 22 -4.97 4.06 4.61
N GLY A 23 -4.43 5.09 5.22
CA GLY A 23 -5.23 6.15 5.80
C GLY A 23 -4.51 7.49 5.85
N VAL A 24 -5.16 8.47 6.44
CA VAL A 24 -4.64 9.82 6.63
C VAL A 24 -4.53 10.15 8.10
N ILE A 25 -3.60 11.04 8.44
CA ILE A 25 -3.50 11.62 9.77
C ILE A 25 -4.21 12.96 9.74
N GLU A 26 -5.30 13.07 10.49
CA GLU A 26 -6.05 14.31 10.64
C GLU A 26 -5.66 15.04 11.93
N GLY A 27 -5.79 16.36 11.93
CA GLY A 27 -5.52 17.19 13.10
C GLY A 27 -4.06 17.53 13.35
N VAL A 28 -3.17 17.22 12.43
CA VAL A 28 -1.75 17.63 12.53
C VAL A 28 -1.64 19.14 12.46
N GLY A 29 -0.94 19.72 13.43
CA GLY A 29 -0.65 21.16 13.45
C GLY A 29 -1.77 22.05 14.01
N LYS A 30 -2.84 21.48 14.52
CA LYS A 30 -3.89 22.22 15.22
C LYS A 30 -3.74 22.02 16.73
N ASP A 31 -3.47 23.10 17.46
CA ASP A 31 -3.50 23.22 18.92
C ASP A 31 -3.02 21.99 19.71
N ALA A 32 -1.70 21.75 19.71
CA ALA A 32 -1.04 20.73 20.53
C ALA A 32 -1.69 19.32 20.49
N GLY A 33 -2.60 19.07 19.58
CA GLY A 33 -3.25 17.79 19.41
C GLY A 33 -2.34 16.80 18.66
N MET A 34 -2.28 15.57 19.16
CA MET A 34 -1.73 14.46 18.39
C MET A 34 -2.69 14.17 17.24
N GLY A 35 -2.14 14.06 16.03
CA GLY A 35 -2.93 13.69 14.86
C GLY A 35 -3.62 12.34 15.05
N LYS A 36 -4.80 12.19 14.45
CA LYS A 36 -5.59 10.96 14.50
C LYS A 36 -5.51 10.23 13.17
N PHE A 37 -5.20 8.94 13.20
CA PHE A 37 -5.26 8.10 12.02
C PHE A 37 -6.72 7.82 11.63
N VAL A 38 -7.05 8.14 10.39
CA VAL A 38 -8.36 7.87 9.80
C VAL A 38 -8.18 6.88 8.65
N PRO A 39 -8.64 5.63 8.79
CA PRO A 39 -8.50 4.63 7.74
C PRO A 39 -9.34 4.99 6.51
N ARG A 40 -8.82 4.67 5.34
CA ARG A 40 -9.48 4.92 4.06
C ARG A 40 -9.72 3.64 3.28
N VAL A 41 -8.71 2.77 3.19
CA VAL A 41 -8.78 1.54 2.39
C VAL A 41 -8.10 0.40 3.12
N PHE A 42 -8.76 -0.75 3.13
CA PHE A 42 -8.15 -2.00 3.57
C PHE A 42 -7.36 -2.65 2.43
N CYS A 43 -6.13 -3.06 2.71
CA CYS A 43 -5.23 -3.71 1.78
C CYS A 43 -4.88 -5.11 2.33
N PRO A 44 -5.08 -6.18 1.55
CA PRO A 44 -4.98 -7.56 2.07
C PRO A 44 -3.52 -8.05 2.14
N GLY A 45 -2.75 -7.49 3.04
CA GLY A 45 -1.36 -7.89 3.25
C GLY A 45 -0.65 -6.99 4.24
N PHE A 46 0.61 -7.27 4.48
CA PHE A 46 1.46 -6.40 5.26
C PHE A 46 1.88 -5.22 4.39
N VAL A 47 1.32 -4.04 4.66
CA VAL A 47 1.49 -2.86 3.80
C VAL A 47 2.79 -2.13 4.10
N ARG A 48 3.59 -1.92 3.05
CA ARG A 48 4.84 -1.20 3.12
C ARG A 48 5.22 -0.67 1.74
N GLY A 49 5.59 0.59 1.68
CA GLY A 49 5.82 1.27 0.40
C GLY A 49 4.56 1.95 -0.10
N LEU A 50 4.64 3.25 -0.29
CA LEU A 50 3.52 4.09 -0.69
C LEU A 50 4.03 5.18 -1.61
N THR A 51 3.41 5.30 -2.76
CA THR A 51 3.63 6.44 -3.66
C THR A 51 2.31 6.84 -4.31
N PHE A 52 2.29 8.00 -4.93
CA PHE A 52 1.09 8.55 -5.55
C PHE A 52 1.37 8.94 -6.99
N HIS A 53 0.34 8.83 -7.81
CA HIS A 53 0.33 9.34 -9.17
C HIS A 53 -1.09 9.77 -9.54
N GLY A 54 -1.30 11.10 -9.74
CA GLY A 54 -2.64 11.62 -10.01
C GLY A 54 -3.62 11.29 -8.89
N ASP A 55 -4.74 10.69 -9.22
CA ASP A 55 -5.79 10.28 -8.27
C ASP A 55 -5.55 8.90 -7.66
N TYR A 56 -4.36 8.33 -7.84
CA TYR A 56 -4.06 6.97 -7.43
C TYR A 56 -2.95 6.90 -6.39
N ALA A 57 -3.12 6.00 -5.44
CA ALA A 57 -2.07 5.55 -4.55
C ALA A 57 -1.61 4.16 -4.98
N LEU A 58 -0.30 3.94 -4.95
CA LEU A 58 0.30 2.64 -5.16
C LEU A 58 0.84 2.14 -3.83
N VAL A 59 0.34 1.00 -3.39
CA VAL A 59 0.68 0.41 -2.08
C VAL A 59 1.34 -0.93 -2.28
N GLY A 60 2.53 -1.07 -1.70
CA GLY A 60 3.23 -2.35 -1.66
C GLY A 60 2.63 -3.28 -0.60
N LEU A 61 2.44 -4.53 -0.98
CA LEU A 61 1.93 -5.59 -0.13
C LEU A 61 2.97 -6.69 0.00
N SER A 62 3.14 -7.19 1.20
CA SER A 62 4.04 -8.30 1.49
C SER A 62 3.29 -9.42 2.18
N LYS A 63 3.76 -10.64 1.99
CA LYS A 63 3.30 -11.79 2.76
C LYS A 63 3.86 -11.69 4.19
N PRO A 64 3.10 -12.09 5.21
CA PRO A 64 3.64 -12.20 6.56
C PRO A 64 4.85 -13.14 6.58
N ARG A 65 5.91 -12.71 7.25
CA ARG A 65 7.05 -13.58 7.52
C ARG A 65 6.77 -14.43 8.75
N TYR A 66 6.56 -15.72 8.57
CA TYR A 66 6.39 -16.65 9.69
C TYR A 66 5.38 -16.14 10.75
N GLN A 67 5.58 -16.53 11.98
CA GLN A 67 4.74 -16.16 13.13
C GLN A 67 4.89 -14.71 13.61
N ARG A 68 5.74 -13.90 12.98
CA ARG A 68 5.98 -12.51 13.40
C ARG A 68 4.75 -11.61 13.34
N PHE A 69 3.79 -11.96 12.51
CA PHE A 69 2.57 -11.19 12.32
C PHE A 69 1.35 -11.87 12.92
N GLU A 70 1.53 -13.05 13.53
CA GLU A 70 0.47 -13.70 14.25
C GLU A 70 0.00 -12.84 15.42
N GLY A 71 -1.30 -12.75 15.60
CA GLY A 71 -1.90 -11.94 16.65
C GLY A 71 -2.03 -10.46 16.31
N LEU A 72 -1.61 -10.00 15.14
CA LEU A 72 -1.93 -8.65 14.68
C LEU A 72 -3.40 -8.58 14.23
N GLU A 73 -3.98 -7.40 14.36
CA GLU A 73 -5.35 -7.14 13.89
C GLU A 73 -5.51 -7.45 12.39
N LEU A 74 -4.42 -7.35 11.61
CA LEU A 74 -4.40 -7.73 10.21
C LEU A 74 -4.83 -9.19 10.01
N ASP A 75 -4.31 -10.13 10.80
CA ASP A 75 -4.69 -11.55 10.69
C ASP A 75 -6.17 -11.76 10.88
N ALA A 76 -6.75 -11.12 11.90
CA ALA A 76 -8.19 -11.18 12.15
C ALA A 76 -8.99 -10.60 10.99
N ARG A 77 -8.56 -9.49 10.43
CA ARG A 77 -9.23 -8.84 9.29
C ARG A 77 -9.14 -9.66 8.01
N LEU A 78 -8.01 -10.30 7.74
CA LEU A 78 -7.84 -11.20 6.60
C LEU A 78 -8.79 -12.41 6.70
N LYS A 79 -8.94 -12.97 7.89
CA LYS A 79 -9.87 -14.08 8.13
C LYS A 79 -11.32 -13.66 7.91
N VAL A 80 -11.72 -12.49 8.42
CA VAL A 80 -13.07 -11.96 8.24
C VAL A 80 -13.37 -11.64 6.77
N ALA A 81 -12.39 -11.12 6.04
CA ALA A 81 -12.53 -10.79 4.63
C ALA A 81 -12.37 -12.00 3.69
N ASP A 82 -12.10 -13.19 4.24
CA ASP A 82 -11.79 -14.41 3.46
C ASP A 82 -10.69 -14.17 2.42
N SER A 83 -9.67 -13.44 2.83
CA SER A 83 -8.56 -13.02 1.98
C SER A 83 -7.27 -13.64 2.46
N GLU A 84 -6.43 -14.06 1.51
CA GLU A 84 -5.06 -14.47 1.79
C GLU A 84 -4.09 -13.31 1.53
N PRO A 85 -3.05 -13.13 2.36
CA PRO A 85 -2.04 -12.13 2.10
C PRO A 85 -1.21 -12.52 0.87
N TRP A 86 -0.91 -11.55 0.02
CA TRP A 86 -0.11 -11.76 -1.18
C TRP A 86 0.95 -10.66 -1.33
N CYS A 87 1.99 -10.94 -2.10
CA CYS A 87 3.05 -9.99 -2.42
C CYS A 87 2.75 -9.30 -3.74
N GLY A 88 2.86 -7.99 -3.77
CA GLY A 88 2.63 -7.22 -4.98
C GLY A 88 2.27 -5.77 -4.71
N ILE A 89 1.58 -5.16 -5.65
CA ILE A 89 1.20 -3.75 -5.60
C ILE A 89 -0.30 -3.64 -5.85
N GLN A 90 -0.99 -2.85 -5.01
CA GLN A 90 -2.34 -2.39 -5.28
C GLN A 90 -2.33 -0.95 -5.78
N VAL A 91 -3.15 -0.69 -6.78
CA VAL A 91 -3.44 0.67 -7.25
C VAL A 91 -4.82 1.06 -6.73
N ILE A 92 -4.86 2.10 -5.93
CA ILE A 92 -6.05 2.55 -5.22
C ILE A 92 -6.49 3.90 -5.75
N ASP A 93 -7.75 4.01 -6.14
CA ASP A 93 -8.39 5.30 -6.40
C ASP A 93 -8.66 5.98 -5.06
N ILE A 94 -7.90 7.03 -4.75
CA ILE A 94 -7.99 7.71 -3.44
C ILE A 94 -9.26 8.53 -3.25
N LYS A 95 -9.93 8.90 -4.33
CA LYS A 95 -11.21 9.63 -4.25
C LYS A 95 -12.36 8.70 -3.90
N ARG A 96 -12.38 7.52 -4.49
CA ARG A 96 -13.42 6.51 -4.26
C ARG A 96 -13.10 5.55 -3.10
N GLY A 97 -11.83 5.47 -2.70
CA GLY A 97 -11.40 4.55 -1.64
C GLY A 97 -11.49 3.08 -2.05
N VAL A 98 -11.22 2.77 -3.31
CA VAL A 98 -11.31 1.40 -3.85
C VAL A 98 -10.05 1.02 -4.61
N CYS A 99 -9.69 -0.25 -4.55
CA CYS A 99 -8.65 -0.83 -5.38
C CYS A 99 -9.18 -0.98 -6.81
N VAL A 100 -8.48 -0.38 -7.78
CA VAL A 100 -8.86 -0.40 -9.19
C VAL A 100 -8.01 -1.34 -10.02
N GLU A 101 -6.80 -1.62 -9.56
CA GLU A 101 -5.86 -2.49 -10.25
C GLU A 101 -4.88 -3.10 -9.25
N TRP A 102 -4.31 -4.23 -9.59
CA TRP A 102 -3.28 -4.86 -8.77
C TRP A 102 -2.26 -5.58 -9.64
N PHE A 103 -1.04 -5.65 -9.12
CA PHE A 103 0.06 -6.41 -9.70
C PHE A 103 0.56 -7.40 -8.66
N ARG A 104 0.35 -8.68 -8.91
CA ARG A 104 0.74 -9.75 -7.99
C ARG A 104 2.10 -10.32 -8.38
N ILE A 105 2.96 -10.50 -7.40
CA ILE A 105 4.27 -11.10 -7.57
C ILE A 105 4.21 -12.50 -6.94
N ASP A 106 4.22 -13.52 -7.78
CA ASP A 106 4.27 -14.90 -7.35
C ASP A 106 5.72 -15.42 -7.35
N GLY A 107 6.00 -16.41 -6.53
CA GLY A 107 7.30 -17.06 -6.45
C GLY A 107 8.08 -16.74 -5.18
N ALA A 108 9.40 -16.58 -5.31
CA ALA A 108 10.31 -16.46 -4.17
C ALA A 108 10.22 -15.11 -3.44
N VAL A 109 9.68 -14.07 -4.08
CA VAL A 109 9.56 -12.75 -3.45
C VAL A 109 8.36 -12.75 -2.51
N ALA A 110 8.63 -12.55 -1.23
CA ALA A 110 7.60 -12.53 -0.20
C ALA A 110 7.38 -11.14 0.40
N GLU A 111 8.31 -10.22 0.15
CA GLU A 111 8.33 -8.93 0.83
C GLU A 111 8.77 -7.82 -0.10
N LEU A 112 8.04 -6.71 -0.07
CA LEU A 112 8.41 -5.45 -0.70
C LEU A 112 8.74 -4.43 0.39
N TYR A 113 9.76 -3.61 0.15
CA TYR A 113 10.18 -2.57 1.10
C TYR A 113 9.68 -1.18 0.72
N ASP A 114 9.57 -0.92 -0.57
CA ASP A 114 9.10 0.38 -1.06
C ASP A 114 8.52 0.26 -2.47
N VAL A 115 7.77 1.27 -2.86
CA VAL A 115 7.16 1.42 -4.18
C VAL A 115 7.34 2.86 -4.63
N GLU A 116 7.80 3.05 -5.87
CA GLU A 116 7.99 4.37 -6.44
C GLU A 116 7.49 4.41 -7.87
N VAL A 117 6.97 5.57 -8.28
CA VAL A 117 6.59 5.84 -9.67
C VAL A 117 7.70 6.65 -10.32
N LEU A 118 8.25 6.12 -11.40
CA LEU A 118 9.25 6.84 -12.17
C LEU A 118 8.58 7.73 -13.22
N PRO A 119 9.08 8.96 -13.42
CA PRO A 119 8.58 9.79 -14.48
C PRO A 119 8.86 9.15 -15.85
N ALA A 120 7.90 9.24 -16.78
CA ALA A 120 8.08 8.73 -18.11
C ALA A 120 9.20 9.52 -18.82
N SER A 121 10.25 8.82 -19.25
CA SER A 121 11.29 9.36 -20.09
C SER A 121 11.56 8.41 -21.26
N PRO A 122 12.12 8.90 -22.39
CA PRO A 122 12.43 8.03 -23.53
C PRO A 122 13.36 6.86 -23.18
N SER A 123 14.25 7.06 -22.20
CA SER A 123 15.19 6.03 -21.74
C SER A 123 14.54 4.98 -20.81
N LEU A 124 13.36 5.24 -20.28
CA LEU A 124 12.62 4.37 -19.37
C LEU A 124 11.40 3.72 -20.03
N ARG A 125 11.22 3.88 -21.33
CA ARG A 125 10.15 3.19 -22.03
C ARG A 125 10.39 1.69 -21.95
N PRO A 126 9.39 0.91 -21.53
CA PRO A 126 9.53 -0.53 -21.51
C PRO A 126 9.78 -1.00 -22.95
N THR A 127 10.81 -1.80 -23.11
CA THR A 127 11.07 -2.48 -24.38
C THR A 127 9.89 -3.42 -24.61
N ARG A 128 9.12 -3.17 -25.68
CA ARG A 128 8.09 -4.13 -26.07
C ARG A 128 8.80 -5.43 -26.41
N TYR A 129 8.62 -6.43 -25.56
CA TYR A 129 9.04 -7.77 -25.88
C TYR A 129 8.17 -8.27 -27.03
N ARG A 130 8.75 -8.29 -28.24
CA ARG A 130 8.13 -9.03 -29.34
C ARG A 130 8.40 -10.50 -29.09
N SER A 131 7.40 -11.23 -28.65
CA SER A 131 7.47 -12.68 -28.74
C SER A 131 7.52 -13.05 -30.23
N ASN A 132 8.69 -13.47 -30.70
CA ASN A 132 8.80 -14.13 -31.99
C ASN A 132 8.20 -15.53 -31.81
N GLY A 133 7.00 -15.71 -32.28
CA GLY A 133 6.35 -17.02 -32.27
C GLY A 133 5.19 -17.04 -33.21
#